data_acadb6da649dfedd40db88c5f1cc49f9
#
_entry.id   acadb6da649dfedd40db88c5f1cc49f9
#
_cell.length_a   1.000
_cell.length_b   1.000
_cell.length_c   1.000
_cell.angle_alpha   90.00
_cell.angle_beta   90.00
_cell.angle_gamma   90.00
#
_symmetry.space_group_name_H-M   'P 1'
#
loop_
_entity.id
_entity.type
_entity.pdbx_description
1 polymer ?
#
loop_
_entity_poly.entity_id
_entity_poly.type
_entity_poly.pdbx_seq_one_letter_code
_entity_poly.pdbx_strand_id
1 'polypeptide(L)'
;TPLGSHALMLSEKGYLIHGTNKLFGVGMQVSHGCFRMYNEDISRFVYEVSKGTPVQVIHEPVKIGLKGNEVWLEVHRPEEDYSQQDREQLWKQVQQKVEDFRQKMPGVEVKRMAIELAVDQADGLPRMVGERLTRVADESAGPMRSTPDGNKGEKQRLWF
;
A
#
# COMPACT_ATOMS: atom_id res chain seq x y z
N THR A 1 -3.00 -0.55 29.42
CA THR A 1 -4.13 -1.42 29.01
C THR A 1 -3.70 -2.32 27.87
N PRO A 2 -4.33 -3.48 27.68
CA PRO A 2 -4.02 -4.36 26.54
C PRO A 2 -4.24 -3.70 25.17
N LEU A 3 -5.07 -2.65 25.13
CA LEU A 3 -5.42 -1.90 23.92
C LEU A 3 -4.45 -0.73 23.62
N GLY A 4 -3.35 -0.64 24.36
CA GLY A 4 -2.37 0.43 24.19
C GLY A 4 -2.88 1.83 24.56
N SER A 5 -2.41 2.85 23.85
CA SER A 5 -2.70 4.26 24.13
C SER A 5 -4.07 4.71 23.60
N HIS A 6 -4.48 4.23 22.42
CA HIS A 6 -5.70 4.64 21.73
C HIS A 6 -6.36 3.46 21.03
N ALA A 7 -7.66 3.59 20.77
CA ALA A 7 -8.43 2.61 20.00
C ALA A 7 -9.52 3.31 19.18
N LEU A 8 -9.69 2.83 17.94
CA LEU A 8 -10.77 3.20 17.02
C LEU A 8 -11.77 2.04 16.96
N MET A 9 -13.02 2.30 17.25
CA MET A 9 -14.12 1.32 17.13
C MET A 9 -14.57 1.25 15.68
N LEU A 10 -14.66 0.03 15.13
CA LEU A 10 -15.30 -0.21 13.83
C LEU A 10 -16.82 -0.36 13.98
N SER A 11 -17.54 -0.28 12.88
CA SER A 11 -19.00 -0.52 12.85
C SER A 11 -19.36 -1.94 13.25
N GLU A 12 -18.51 -2.90 12.89
CA GLU A 12 -18.66 -4.29 13.31
C GLU A 12 -18.35 -4.44 14.81
N LYS A 13 -19.32 -4.97 15.54
CA LYS A 13 -19.25 -5.10 16.99
C LYS A 13 -18.08 -6.00 17.41
N GLY A 14 -17.20 -5.48 18.24
CA GLY A 14 -16.04 -6.21 18.78
C GLY A 14 -14.75 -6.03 17.98
N TYR A 15 -14.79 -5.36 16.82
CA TYR A 15 -13.61 -5.09 16.02
C TYR A 15 -13.05 -3.69 16.30
N LEU A 16 -11.74 -3.64 16.54
CA LEU A 16 -11.01 -2.42 16.86
C LEU A 16 -9.74 -2.30 16.01
N ILE A 17 -9.34 -1.06 15.73
CA ILE A 17 -7.95 -0.73 15.40
C ILE A 17 -7.39 -0.08 16.66
N HIS A 18 -6.34 -0.65 17.26
CA HIS A 18 -5.87 -0.20 18.58
C HIS A 18 -4.36 -0.34 18.74
N GLY A 19 -3.81 0.41 19.67
CA GLY A 19 -2.44 0.25 20.11
C GLY A 19 -2.20 -1.06 20.84
N THR A 20 -0.95 -1.35 21.17
CA THR A 20 -0.61 -2.54 21.97
C THR A 20 0.59 -2.28 22.86
N ASN A 21 0.61 -2.94 24.02
CA ASN A 21 1.78 -3.06 24.88
C ASN A 21 2.63 -4.31 24.54
N LYS A 22 2.19 -5.11 23.57
CA LYS A 22 2.90 -6.30 23.09
C LYS A 22 3.38 -6.06 21.66
N LEU A 23 4.55 -5.44 21.51
CA LEU A 23 5.09 -4.97 20.22
C LEU A 23 5.24 -6.09 19.19
N PHE A 24 5.62 -7.31 19.62
CA PHE A 24 5.76 -8.47 18.74
C PHE A 24 4.44 -8.98 18.16
N GLY A 25 3.29 -8.48 18.62
CA GLY A 25 1.98 -8.85 18.09
C GLY A 25 1.47 -7.94 16.96
N VAL A 26 2.25 -6.92 16.56
CA VAL A 26 1.91 -6.07 15.42
C VAL A 26 2.29 -6.79 14.13
N GLY A 27 1.36 -6.83 13.16
CA GLY A 27 1.53 -7.56 11.90
C GLY A 27 1.34 -9.07 11.99
N MET A 28 0.98 -9.61 13.17
CA MET A 28 0.74 -11.03 13.36
C MET A 28 -0.76 -11.33 13.54
N GLN A 29 -1.20 -12.49 13.06
CA GLN A 29 -2.56 -13.01 13.27
C GLN A 29 -2.73 -13.65 14.66
N VAL A 30 -2.64 -12.83 15.69
CA VAL A 30 -2.72 -13.28 17.10
C VAL A 30 -3.91 -12.68 17.84
N SER A 31 -4.91 -12.18 17.11
CA SER A 31 -6.14 -11.63 17.69
C SER A 31 -7.38 -12.25 17.05
N HIS A 32 -8.53 -12.18 17.74
CA HIS A 32 -9.82 -12.63 17.24
C HIS A 32 -10.52 -11.56 16.37
N GLY A 33 -9.73 -10.78 15.60
CA GLY A 33 -10.24 -9.82 14.62
C GLY A 33 -9.89 -8.35 14.88
N CYS A 34 -9.16 -8.02 15.96
CA CYS A 34 -8.68 -6.67 16.18
C CYS A 34 -7.36 -6.40 15.44
N PHE A 35 -7.20 -5.19 14.91
CA PHE A 35 -5.98 -4.75 14.23
C PHE A 35 -5.07 -4.01 15.20
N ARG A 36 -3.82 -4.48 15.34
CA ARG A 36 -2.84 -3.89 16.25
C ARG A 36 -1.91 -2.93 15.53
N MET A 37 -1.68 -1.78 16.16
CA MET A 37 -0.71 -0.78 15.73
C MET A 37 0.29 -0.50 16.85
N TYR A 38 1.44 0.05 16.50
CA TYR A 38 2.33 0.63 17.51
C TYR A 38 1.66 1.83 18.18
N ASN A 39 1.95 2.06 19.45
CA ASN A 39 1.32 3.16 20.21
C ASN A 39 1.62 4.54 19.63
N GLU A 40 2.83 4.73 19.11
CA GLU A 40 3.23 5.97 18.45
C GLU A 40 2.38 6.24 17.20
N ASP A 41 2.11 5.19 16.41
CA ASP A 41 1.37 5.31 15.16
C ASP A 41 -0.12 5.55 15.43
N ILE A 42 -0.76 4.75 16.28
CA ILE A 42 -2.17 4.93 16.59
C ILE A 42 -2.45 6.27 17.25
N SER A 43 -1.51 6.79 18.06
CA SER A 43 -1.67 8.08 18.73
C SER A 43 -1.71 9.27 17.77
N ARG A 44 -1.11 9.13 16.59
CA ARG A 44 -1.19 10.12 15.49
C ARG A 44 -2.40 9.84 14.61
N PHE A 45 -2.59 8.58 14.24
CA PHE A 45 -3.61 8.14 13.30
C PHE A 45 -5.04 8.48 13.76
N VAL A 46 -5.33 8.44 15.06
CA VAL A 46 -6.67 8.80 15.59
C VAL A 46 -7.08 10.24 15.31
N TYR A 47 -6.13 11.15 15.10
CA TYR A 47 -6.39 12.54 14.75
C TYR A 47 -6.48 12.80 13.25
N GLU A 48 -6.05 11.83 12.42
CA GLU A 48 -6.09 11.93 10.96
C GLU A 48 -7.41 11.41 10.39
N VAL A 49 -8.15 10.60 11.16
CA VAL A 49 -9.40 9.97 10.71
C VAL A 49 -10.59 10.52 11.47
N SER A 50 -11.67 10.81 10.76
CA SER A 50 -12.91 11.29 11.34
C SER A 50 -13.87 10.15 11.62
N LYS A 51 -14.79 10.35 12.57
CA LYS A 51 -15.90 9.42 12.79
C LYS A 51 -16.71 9.26 11.49
N GLY A 52 -16.96 8.02 11.08
CA GLY A 52 -17.66 7.68 9.84
C GLY A 52 -16.74 7.49 8.64
N THR A 53 -15.42 7.60 8.80
CA THR A 53 -14.46 7.19 7.76
C THR A 53 -14.71 5.72 7.40
N PRO A 54 -14.94 5.40 6.10
CA PRO A 54 -15.16 4.02 5.69
C PRO A 54 -13.88 3.19 5.86
N VAL A 55 -14.05 1.98 6.41
CA VAL A 55 -12.97 1.00 6.56
C VAL A 55 -13.31 -0.22 5.72
N GLN A 56 -12.40 -0.62 4.86
CA GLN A 56 -12.51 -1.83 4.06
C GLN A 56 -11.37 -2.78 4.39
N VAL A 57 -11.70 -3.98 4.86
CA VAL A 57 -10.75 -5.07 5.05
C VAL A 57 -10.66 -5.86 3.76
N ILE A 58 -9.48 -5.94 3.19
CA ILE A 58 -9.23 -6.65 1.93
C ILE A 58 -8.18 -7.74 2.13
N HIS A 59 -8.34 -8.84 1.40
CA HIS A 59 -7.30 -9.87 1.28
C HIS A 59 -6.68 -9.75 -0.10
N GLU A 60 -5.61 -8.99 -0.21
CA GLU A 60 -4.92 -8.72 -1.46
C GLU A 60 -3.41 -8.89 -1.27
N PRO A 61 -2.87 -10.09 -1.54
CA PRO A 61 -1.48 -10.42 -1.25
C PRO A 61 -0.47 -9.69 -2.17
N VAL A 62 -0.94 -9.15 -3.30
CA VAL A 62 -0.11 -8.41 -4.24
C VAL A 62 -0.76 -7.07 -4.53
N LYS A 63 -0.09 -5.97 -4.20
CA LYS A 63 -0.52 -4.61 -4.53
C LYS A 63 0.56 -3.90 -5.33
N ILE A 64 0.15 -3.16 -6.35
CA ILE A 64 1.03 -2.34 -7.17
C ILE A 64 0.41 -0.96 -7.38
N GLY A 65 1.22 0.07 -7.29
CA GLY A 65 0.74 1.44 -7.42
C GLY A 65 1.84 2.44 -7.75
N LEU A 66 1.44 3.71 -7.95
CA LEU A 66 2.34 4.84 -8.16
C LEU A 66 2.39 5.73 -6.92
N LYS A 67 3.60 6.19 -6.62
CA LYS A 67 3.87 7.31 -5.72
C LYS A 67 4.70 8.32 -6.49
N GLY A 68 4.08 9.39 -6.94
CA GLY A 68 4.70 10.26 -7.95
C GLY A 68 4.93 9.49 -9.27
N ASN A 69 6.17 9.40 -9.69
CA ASN A 69 6.59 8.62 -10.86
C ASN A 69 7.14 7.24 -10.49
N GLU A 70 7.31 6.94 -9.23
CA GLU A 70 7.86 5.67 -8.76
C GLU A 70 6.78 4.59 -8.73
N VAL A 71 7.09 3.40 -9.25
CA VAL A 71 6.24 2.21 -9.18
C VAL A 71 6.63 1.41 -7.95
N TRP A 72 5.65 1.19 -7.08
CA TRP A 72 5.81 0.44 -5.85
C TRP A 72 5.02 -0.85 -5.89
N LEU A 73 5.63 -1.92 -5.40
CA LEU A 73 5.07 -3.27 -5.31
C LEU A 73 5.14 -3.74 -3.86
N GLU A 74 4.02 -4.22 -3.34
CA GLU A 74 3.89 -4.85 -2.03
C GLU A 74 3.47 -6.30 -2.26
N VAL A 75 4.20 -7.24 -1.66
CA VAL A 75 3.97 -8.68 -1.80
C VAL A 75 3.93 -9.32 -0.43
N HIS A 76 2.85 -10.02 -0.12
CA HIS A 76 2.69 -10.79 1.12
C HIS A 76 2.75 -12.28 0.81
N ARG A 77 3.47 -13.03 1.63
CA ARG A 77 3.40 -14.49 1.58
C ARG A 77 2.06 -14.98 2.16
N PRO A 78 1.55 -16.13 1.72
CA PRO A 78 0.50 -16.84 2.42
C PRO A 78 0.87 -17.11 3.89
N GLU A 79 -0.13 -17.22 4.75
CA GLU A 79 0.03 -17.20 6.21
C GLU A 79 0.65 -18.47 6.81
N GLU A 80 0.54 -19.61 6.11
CA GLU A 80 0.98 -20.91 6.60
C GLU A 80 2.00 -21.53 5.64
N ASP A 81 2.97 -22.24 6.18
CA ASP A 81 3.99 -23.08 5.53
C ASP A 81 4.29 -22.76 4.06
N TYR A 82 4.91 -21.61 3.83
CA TYR A 82 5.23 -21.09 2.49
C TYR A 82 6.12 -22.06 1.71
N SER A 83 5.51 -22.83 0.84
CA SER A 83 6.15 -23.82 0.00
C SER A 83 6.69 -23.19 -1.30
N GLN A 84 7.51 -23.96 -2.04
CA GLN A 84 7.94 -23.52 -3.36
C GLN A 84 6.77 -23.38 -4.35
N GLN A 85 5.74 -24.20 -4.21
CA GLN A 85 4.53 -24.11 -5.05
C GLN A 85 3.77 -22.81 -4.78
N ASP A 86 3.70 -22.36 -3.53
CA ASP A 86 3.09 -21.08 -3.16
C ASP A 86 3.87 -19.91 -3.74
N ARG A 87 5.21 -20.00 -3.74
CA ARG A 87 6.09 -19.01 -4.37
C ARG A 87 5.83 -18.91 -5.87
N GLU A 88 5.67 -20.03 -6.57
CA GLU A 88 5.36 -20.04 -8.01
C GLU A 88 3.98 -19.44 -8.30
N GLN A 89 2.98 -19.73 -7.47
CA GLN A 89 1.66 -19.13 -7.59
C GLN A 89 1.70 -17.61 -7.33
N LEU A 90 2.41 -17.20 -6.29
CA LEU A 90 2.61 -15.79 -5.96
C LEU A 90 3.33 -15.06 -7.10
N TRP A 91 4.35 -15.67 -7.69
CA TRP A 91 5.05 -15.13 -8.85
C TRP A 91 4.10 -14.90 -10.03
N LYS A 92 3.22 -15.87 -10.34
CA LYS A 92 2.21 -15.71 -11.39
C LYS A 92 1.24 -14.58 -11.11
N GLN A 93 0.78 -14.45 -9.86
CA GLN A 93 -0.10 -13.35 -9.45
C GLN A 93 0.59 -11.99 -9.62
N VAL A 94 1.85 -11.88 -9.21
CA VAL A 94 2.65 -10.65 -9.38
C VAL A 94 2.80 -10.30 -10.85
N GLN A 95 3.14 -11.27 -11.70
CA GLN A 95 3.27 -11.04 -13.15
C GLN A 95 1.95 -10.53 -13.75
N GLN A 96 0.82 -11.14 -13.40
CA GLN A 96 -0.49 -10.71 -13.87
C GLN A 96 -0.81 -9.29 -13.40
N LYS A 97 -0.61 -8.99 -12.11
CA LYS A 97 -0.84 -7.64 -11.56
C LYS A 97 0.04 -6.58 -12.23
N VAL A 98 1.29 -6.88 -12.49
CA VAL A 98 2.22 -5.98 -13.19
C VAL A 98 1.75 -5.72 -14.62
N GLU A 99 1.31 -6.76 -15.32
CA GLU A 99 0.81 -6.61 -16.68
C GLU A 99 -0.49 -5.80 -16.73
N ASP A 100 -1.45 -6.10 -15.87
CA ASP A 100 -2.70 -5.33 -15.75
C ASP A 100 -2.41 -3.87 -15.41
N PHE A 101 -1.40 -3.62 -14.58
CA PHE A 101 -0.98 -2.28 -14.21
C PHE A 101 -0.37 -1.52 -15.38
N ARG A 102 0.49 -2.17 -16.19
CA ARG A 102 1.07 -1.59 -17.40
C ARG A 102 0.00 -1.20 -18.42
N GLN A 103 -1.01 -2.04 -18.58
CA GLN A 103 -2.13 -1.76 -19.49
C GLN A 103 -2.94 -0.53 -19.04
N LYS A 104 -3.17 -0.38 -17.73
CA LYS A 104 -3.88 0.76 -17.15
C LYS A 104 -3.05 2.04 -17.10
N MET A 105 -1.73 1.90 -17.02
CA MET A 105 -0.78 3.00 -16.81
C MET A 105 0.33 2.97 -17.87
N PRO A 106 0.08 3.50 -19.07
CA PRO A 106 1.08 3.53 -20.14
C PRO A 106 2.35 4.30 -19.72
N GLY A 107 3.50 3.83 -20.19
CA GLY A 107 4.80 4.41 -19.89
C GLY A 107 5.43 3.93 -18.57
N VAL A 108 4.83 2.95 -17.91
CA VAL A 108 5.43 2.31 -16.74
C VAL A 108 6.50 1.30 -17.18
N GLU A 109 7.71 1.48 -16.65
CA GLU A 109 8.81 0.53 -16.74
C GLU A 109 9.09 -0.07 -15.37
N VAL A 110 9.18 -1.40 -15.31
CA VAL A 110 9.51 -2.13 -14.09
C VAL A 110 10.77 -2.97 -14.27
N LYS A 111 11.57 -3.07 -13.22
CA LYS A 111 12.83 -3.82 -13.20
C LYS A 111 12.54 -5.24 -12.71
N ARG A 112 12.76 -6.23 -13.56
CA ARG A 112 12.51 -7.64 -13.26
C ARG A 112 13.18 -8.09 -11.96
N MET A 113 14.46 -7.76 -11.76
CA MET A 113 15.21 -8.12 -10.55
C MET A 113 14.59 -7.55 -9.27
N ALA A 114 14.02 -6.34 -9.33
CA ALA A 114 13.35 -5.74 -8.18
C ALA A 114 12.03 -6.44 -7.84
N ILE A 115 11.31 -6.91 -8.88
CA ILE A 115 10.11 -7.74 -8.69
C ILE A 115 10.48 -9.10 -8.10
N GLU A 116 11.51 -9.76 -8.61
CA GLU A 116 12.01 -11.05 -8.09
C GLU A 116 12.38 -10.94 -6.61
N LEU A 117 13.10 -9.88 -6.24
CA LEU A 117 13.45 -9.61 -4.84
C LEU A 117 12.21 -9.40 -3.96
N ALA A 118 11.21 -8.66 -4.45
CA ALA A 118 9.97 -8.44 -3.71
C ALA A 118 9.20 -9.75 -3.47
N VAL A 119 9.17 -10.65 -4.46
CA VAL A 119 8.55 -11.98 -4.32
C VAL A 119 9.32 -12.89 -3.41
N ASP A 120 10.67 -12.87 -3.47
CA ASP A 120 11.51 -13.71 -2.62
C ASP A 120 11.40 -13.32 -1.14
N GLN A 121 11.28 -12.04 -0.85
CA GLN A 121 11.10 -11.56 0.52
C GLN A 121 9.66 -11.70 0.99
N ALA A 122 8.69 -11.34 0.16
CA ALA A 122 7.24 -11.42 0.40
C ALA A 122 6.83 -11.05 1.84
N ASP A 123 7.47 -9.99 2.38
CA ASP A 123 7.34 -9.56 3.78
C ASP A 123 6.26 -8.48 3.99
N GLY A 124 5.53 -8.14 2.92
CA GLY A 124 4.48 -7.11 2.96
C GLY A 124 5.00 -5.69 2.98
N LEU A 125 6.30 -5.46 2.79
CA LEU A 125 6.85 -4.12 2.73
C LEU A 125 6.84 -3.59 1.29
N PRO A 126 6.33 -2.37 1.06
CA PRO A 126 6.37 -1.75 -0.25
C PRO A 126 7.81 -1.55 -0.74
N ARG A 127 8.08 -1.94 -2.00
CA ARG A 127 9.37 -1.79 -2.66
C ARG A 127 9.24 -1.07 -3.98
N MET A 128 10.16 -0.16 -4.24
CA MET A 128 10.24 0.50 -5.54
C MET A 128 10.74 -0.51 -6.58
N VAL A 129 9.90 -0.81 -7.57
CA VAL A 129 10.20 -1.79 -8.62
C VAL A 129 10.36 -1.17 -10.01
N GLY A 130 10.12 0.12 -10.14
CA GLY A 130 10.20 0.78 -11.43
C GLY A 130 9.79 2.24 -11.39
N GLU A 131 9.63 2.81 -12.58
CA GLU A 131 9.27 4.22 -12.75
C GLU A 131 8.29 4.37 -13.92
N ARG A 132 7.50 5.42 -13.86
CA ARG A 132 6.70 5.89 -14.98
C ARG A 132 7.48 6.95 -15.75
N LEU A 133 7.79 6.67 -17.00
CA LEU A 133 8.41 7.65 -17.90
C LEU A 133 7.37 8.75 -18.22
N THR A 134 7.59 9.94 -17.70
CA THR A 134 6.91 11.13 -18.19
C THR A 134 7.47 11.40 -19.57
N ARG A 135 6.63 11.40 -20.62
CA ARG A 135 7.04 11.98 -21.90
C ARG A 135 7.50 13.38 -21.61
N VAL A 136 8.77 13.67 -21.87
CA VAL A 136 9.25 15.06 -21.95
C VAL A 136 8.37 15.70 -23.03
N ALA A 137 7.55 16.68 -22.64
CA ALA A 137 6.78 17.44 -23.61
C ALA A 137 7.77 18.03 -24.58
N ASP A 138 7.55 17.77 -25.87
CA ASP A 138 8.34 18.32 -26.95
C ASP A 138 8.39 19.86 -26.79
N GLU A 139 9.59 20.41 -26.64
CA GLU A 139 9.85 21.85 -26.45
C GLU A 139 9.50 22.72 -27.67
N SER A 140 8.65 22.22 -28.58
CA SER A 140 8.22 22.94 -29.79
C SER A 140 6.92 23.75 -29.66
N ALA A 141 6.27 23.77 -28.45
CA ALA A 141 5.12 24.63 -28.19
C ALA A 141 5.57 25.91 -27.47
N GLY A 142 5.61 27.01 -28.23
CA GLY A 142 5.94 28.36 -27.76
C GLY A 142 5.08 28.87 -26.60
N PRO A 143 5.44 29.98 -25.95
CA PRO A 143 4.92 30.38 -24.65
C PRO A 143 3.43 30.73 -24.72
N MET A 144 2.60 29.91 -24.09
CA MET A 144 1.19 30.20 -23.89
C MET A 144 1.00 30.99 -22.59
N ARG A 145 0.30 32.08 -22.69
CA ARG A 145 0.04 33.12 -21.69
C ARG A 145 -0.51 32.54 -20.38
N SER A 146 0.05 33.03 -19.30
CA SER A 146 -0.41 32.84 -17.94
C SER A 146 -1.81 33.38 -17.70
N THR A 147 -2.73 32.56 -17.22
CA THR A 147 -3.89 33.01 -16.44
C THR A 147 -3.74 32.44 -15.03
N PRO A 148 -3.93 33.24 -13.98
CA PRO A 148 -3.87 32.75 -12.61
C PRO A 148 -5.24 32.26 -12.20
N ASP A 149 -5.39 30.97 -11.90
CA ASP A 149 -6.54 30.51 -11.13
C ASP A 149 -6.27 29.29 -10.24
N GLY A 150 -6.55 29.51 -8.96
CA GLY A 150 -7.23 28.62 -8.05
C GLY A 150 -6.58 27.28 -7.71
N ASN A 151 -5.53 27.32 -6.89
CA ASN A 151 -5.04 26.16 -6.12
C ASN A 151 -6.15 25.60 -5.19
N LYS A 152 -6.71 24.44 -5.53
CA LYS A 152 -7.38 23.54 -4.58
C LYS A 152 -6.58 22.25 -4.48
N GLY A 153 -5.89 22.09 -3.35
CA GLY A 153 -5.03 20.97 -3.05
C GLY A 153 -5.71 19.62 -3.25
N GLU A 154 -5.26 18.92 -4.26
CA GLU A 154 -5.59 17.53 -4.51
C GLU A 154 -4.80 16.66 -3.51
N LYS A 155 -5.52 16.10 -2.53
CA LYS A 155 -4.94 15.13 -1.60
C LYS A 155 -4.50 13.90 -2.39
N GLN A 156 -3.20 13.75 -2.60
CA GLN A 156 -2.63 12.53 -3.17
C GLN A 156 -3.03 11.35 -2.30
N ARG A 157 -3.85 10.47 -2.84
CA ARG A 157 -4.20 9.21 -2.20
C ARG A 157 -3.00 8.29 -2.32
N LEU A 158 -2.38 7.98 -1.19
CA LEU A 158 -1.45 6.88 -1.07
C LEU A 158 -2.25 5.57 -1.19
N TRP A 159 -1.86 4.72 -2.12
CA TRP A 159 -2.37 3.37 -2.29
C TRP A 159 -1.46 2.43 -1.53
N PHE A 160 -2.02 1.70 -0.60
CA PHE A 160 -1.39 0.53 0.01
C PHE A 160 -2.42 -0.58 0.12
#